data_8325aaf1756f78f4b6a9c794ebf5eb99
#
_entry.id   8325aaf1756f78f4b6a9c794ebf5eb99
#
_cell.length_a   1.000
_cell.length_b   1.000
_cell.length_c   1.000
_cell.angle_alpha   90.00
_cell.angle_beta   90.00
_cell.angle_gamma   90.00
#
_symmetry.space_group_name_H-M   'P 1'
#
loop_
_entity.id
_entity.type
_entity.pdbx_description
1 polymer ?
#
loop_
_entity_poly.entity_id
_entity_poly.type
_entity_poly.pdbx_seq_one_letter_code
_entity_poly.pdbx_strand_id
1 'polypeptide(L)' 'MELETEVANAIGAVQQLLEKIKDTPGTSARSLAVARTQFETAFLWVANAAGGEGIFDGK' A
#
# COMPACT_ATOMS: atom_id res chain seq x y z
N MET A 1 11.65 -7.56 12.46
CA MET A 1 12.63 -7.53 11.42
C MET A 1 12.60 -6.20 10.74
N GLU A 2 13.76 -5.73 10.30
CA GLU A 2 13.77 -4.42 9.74
C GLU A 2 12.96 -4.28 8.49
N LEU A 3 12.95 -5.30 7.67
CA LEU A 3 12.20 -5.22 6.43
C LEU A 3 10.71 -5.09 6.71
N GLU A 4 10.22 -5.80 7.70
CA GLU A 4 8.82 -5.66 8.06
C GLU A 4 8.50 -4.26 8.52
N THR A 5 9.42 -3.66 9.28
CA THR A 5 9.22 -2.30 9.74
C THR A 5 9.21 -1.34 8.56
N GLU A 6 10.09 -1.54 7.59
CA GLU A 6 10.12 -0.66 6.45
C GLU A 6 8.85 -0.78 5.61
N VAL A 7 8.35 -1.99 5.46
CA VAL A 7 7.12 -2.17 4.72
C VAL A 7 5.96 -1.48 5.45
N ALA A 8 5.91 -1.64 6.77
CA ALA A 8 4.85 -0.99 7.54
C ALA A 8 4.95 0.52 7.43
N ASN A 9 6.16 1.06 7.46
CA ASN A 9 6.34 2.49 7.33
C ASN A 9 5.90 2.97 5.96
N ALA A 10 6.20 2.21 4.92
CA ALA A 10 5.81 2.60 3.58
C ALA A 10 4.29 2.59 3.43
N ILE A 11 3.63 1.59 4.01
CA ILE A 11 2.18 1.54 3.96
C ILE A 11 1.59 2.76 4.66
N GLY A 12 2.14 3.10 5.81
CA GLY A 12 1.68 4.28 6.54
C GLY A 12 1.87 5.56 5.74
N ALA A 13 3.03 5.68 5.08
CA ALA A 13 3.30 6.86 4.28
C ALA A 13 2.33 6.96 3.11
N VAL A 14 2.03 5.84 2.46
CA VAL A 14 1.08 5.85 1.35
C VAL A 14 -0.31 6.22 1.84
N GLN A 15 -0.71 5.71 3.01
CA GLN A 15 -2.02 6.05 3.54
C GLN A 15 -2.11 7.54 3.84
N GLN A 16 -1.04 8.13 4.37
CA GLN A 16 -1.04 9.55 4.62
C GLN A 16 -1.12 10.35 3.32
N LEU A 17 -0.43 9.89 2.30
CA LEU A 17 -0.49 10.55 1.01
C LEU A 17 -1.91 10.51 0.45
N LEU A 18 -2.55 9.35 0.53
CA LEU A 18 -3.90 9.21 0.01
C LEU A 18 -4.87 10.09 0.77
N GLU A 19 -4.68 10.22 2.09
CA GLU A 19 -5.53 11.12 2.87
C GLU A 19 -5.34 12.56 2.46
N LYS A 20 -4.10 12.97 2.20
CA LYS A 20 -3.86 14.31 1.77
C LYS A 20 -4.48 14.60 0.42
N ILE A 21 -4.40 13.65 -0.49
CA ILE A 21 -5.00 13.82 -1.79
C ILE A 21 -6.51 13.94 -1.66
N LYS A 22 -7.09 13.12 -0.78
CA LYS A 22 -8.52 13.14 -0.58
C LYS A 22 -8.98 14.52 -0.12
N ASP A 23 -8.15 15.18 0.70
CA ASP A 23 -8.53 16.47 1.25
C ASP A 23 -8.15 17.62 0.33
N THR A 24 -7.53 17.35 -0.80
CA THR A 24 -7.10 18.41 -1.70
C THR A 24 -8.19 18.68 -2.72
N PRO A 25 -8.64 19.92 -2.85
CA PRO A 25 -9.69 20.24 -3.80
C PRO A 25 -9.24 19.95 -5.22
N GLY A 26 -10.17 19.51 -6.05
CA GLY A 26 -9.85 19.29 -7.44
C GLY A 26 -9.33 17.92 -7.78
N THR A 27 -9.12 17.08 -6.79
CA THR A 27 -8.66 15.73 -7.11
C THR A 27 -9.84 14.87 -7.52
N SER A 28 -9.58 13.88 -8.34
CA SER A 28 -10.60 12.99 -8.81
C SER A 28 -10.81 11.86 -7.80
N ALA A 29 -12.03 11.76 -7.30
CA ALA A 29 -12.34 10.70 -6.34
C ALA A 29 -12.20 9.33 -6.98
N ARG A 30 -12.54 9.24 -8.27
CA ARG A 30 -12.43 7.96 -8.93
C ARG A 30 -10.98 7.54 -9.09
N SER A 31 -10.14 8.47 -9.50
CA SER A 31 -8.72 8.15 -9.65
C SER A 31 -8.10 7.82 -8.30
N LEU A 32 -8.53 8.48 -7.25
CA LEU A 32 -8.03 8.19 -5.93
C LEU A 32 -8.42 6.78 -5.51
N ALA A 33 -9.65 6.37 -5.79
CA ALA A 33 -10.09 5.03 -5.45
C ALA A 33 -9.28 3.99 -6.22
N VAL A 34 -9.00 4.24 -7.48
CA VAL A 34 -8.19 3.33 -8.28
C VAL A 34 -6.78 3.27 -7.71
N ALA A 35 -6.21 4.42 -7.36
CA ALA A 35 -4.87 4.44 -6.80
C ALA A 35 -4.80 3.64 -5.51
N ARG A 36 -5.81 3.80 -4.64
CA ARG A 36 -5.84 3.05 -3.39
C ARG A 36 -5.84 1.55 -3.65
N THR A 37 -6.65 1.11 -4.60
CA THR A 37 -6.71 -0.31 -4.94
C THR A 37 -5.37 -0.79 -5.48
N GLN A 38 -4.74 0.02 -6.33
CA GLN A 38 -3.45 -0.37 -6.89
C GLN A 38 -2.39 -0.47 -5.82
N PHE A 39 -2.40 0.45 -4.86
CA PHE A 39 -1.44 0.37 -3.78
C PHE A 39 -1.67 -0.87 -2.92
N GLU A 40 -2.92 -1.20 -2.68
CA GLU A 40 -3.22 -2.40 -1.91
C GLU A 40 -2.69 -3.64 -2.61
N THR A 41 -2.92 -3.72 -3.91
CA THR A 41 -2.42 -4.85 -4.67
C THR A 41 -0.91 -4.88 -4.68
N ALA A 42 -0.29 -3.71 -4.84
CA ALA A 42 1.16 -3.64 -4.86
C ALA A 42 1.76 -4.09 -3.54
N PHE A 43 1.14 -3.70 -2.43
CA PHE A 43 1.68 -4.10 -1.14
C PHE A 43 1.49 -5.58 -0.88
N LEU A 44 0.45 -6.19 -1.44
CA LEU A 44 0.34 -7.63 -1.37
C LEU A 44 1.53 -8.30 -2.05
N TRP A 45 1.91 -7.78 -3.22
CA TRP A 45 3.06 -8.34 -3.91
C TRP A 45 4.35 -8.06 -3.17
N VAL A 46 4.45 -6.88 -2.55
CA VAL A 46 5.63 -6.55 -1.75
C VAL A 46 5.75 -7.54 -0.58
N ALA A 47 4.66 -7.78 0.11
CA ALA A 47 4.68 -8.70 1.23
C ALA A 47 5.06 -10.11 0.76
N ASN A 48 4.53 -10.49 -0.38
CA ASN A 48 4.86 -11.80 -0.92
C ASN A 48 6.35 -11.88 -1.24
N ALA A 49 6.89 -10.84 -1.86
CA ALA A 49 8.30 -10.85 -2.21
C ALA A 49 9.18 -10.84 -0.97
N ALA A 50 8.79 -10.08 0.04
CA ALA A 50 9.61 -9.96 1.23
C ALA A 50 9.51 -11.18 2.12
N GLY A 51 8.31 -11.69 2.29
CA GLY A 51 8.09 -12.80 3.19
C GLY A 51 8.14 -14.14 2.51
N GLY A 52 8.08 -14.13 1.22
CA GLY A 52 8.10 -15.36 0.48
C GLY A 52 6.89 -16.18 0.80
N GLU A 53 7.09 -17.45 0.82
CA GLU A 53 6.00 -18.31 1.02
C GLU A 53 5.46 -18.23 2.37
N GLY A 54 6.23 -17.69 3.30
CA GLY A 54 5.80 -17.67 4.66
C GLY A 54 4.58 -16.83 4.87
N ILE A 55 4.31 -15.87 3.99
CA ILE A 55 3.20 -15.00 4.19
C ILE A 55 1.96 -15.48 3.50
N PHE A 56 2.09 -15.85 2.24
CA PHE A 56 0.91 -16.26 1.51
C PHE A 56 1.05 -17.69 1.15
N ASP A 57 1.66 -18.44 2.01
CA ASP A 57 1.99 -19.66 1.72
C ASP A 57 1.01 -20.47 1.18
N GLY A 58 0.12 -20.30 1.49
CA GLY A 58 -0.70 -21.03 0.86
C GLY A 58 -0.28 -21.28 -0.48
N LYS A 59 0.43 -20.93 -0.75
CA LYS A 59 0.72 -21.20 -1.89
C LYS A 59 0.99 -22.14 -2.10
#